data_2acdbeddcae10ab40f04ab045ca8cb3c
#
_entry.id   2acdbeddcae10ab40f04ab045ca8cb3c
#
_cell.length_a   1.000
_cell.length_b   1.000
_cell.length_c   1.000
_cell.angle_alpha   90.00
_cell.angle_beta   90.00
_cell.angle_gamma   90.00
#
_symmetry.space_group_name_H-M   'P 1'
#
loop_
_entity.id
_entity.type
_entity.pdbx_description
1 polymer ?
#
loop_
_entity_poly.entity_id
_entity_poly.type
_entity_poly.pdbx_seq_one_letter_code
_entity_poly.pdbx_strand_id
1 'polypeptide(L)'
;MSKNKGDDAPKNGGRKRKNDGDDTQKPNKKKSPPPPQDDPVHIFFPLPNPNIFSQMFNGDGNGKDDVPAKYKALKEKILKLNLDDKIKERVLARLKNVDSDKHKHLEWFELLLKIPFKKYAEIPVTKTDHPDRISKYFDDVYDTLNKATYGMQQVKEEIVNYVAQIVSTENKNMPRIIALHGEAGVGKSALLRRGLSECLKRPMKNFSCGGIRDSAFLNGFSFTYSGSRPGAIVNGLIECGVSNPIFFFDELDKISTTNDGIDIQNVLIHLTDPVQNNNFEDKYFDGIPIDLSKVIFIFAFNDIGLISPILKDRLHIINIPTPSIQEKVIIGTKYLTKELYPNIGFNEGDVVFSEEIMRYIITQHCEHDKGVRNLKRYIETILLKINTARFIGQKQKYKSLKNKLTFPIEINRDMVDELVDKNKNEKDEFFRTLFI
;
A
#
# COMPACT_ATOMS: atom_id res chain seq x y z
N MET A 1 27.08 -14.80 -63.00
CA MET A 1 27.13 -16.23 -63.31
C MET A 1 26.21 -16.92 -62.34
N SER A 2 25.08 -17.21 -62.78
CA SER A 2 24.52 -18.45 -63.29
C SER A 2 23.87 -19.26 -62.19
N LYS A 3 22.56 -19.21 -62.12
CA LYS A 3 21.49 -20.08 -62.63
C LYS A 3 21.08 -21.10 -61.55
N ASN A 4 19.90 -21.11 -61.11
CA ASN A 4 18.61 -21.52 -61.66
C ASN A 4 18.06 -22.83 -61.06
N LYS A 5 16.77 -22.76 -60.76
CA LYS A 5 15.70 -23.76 -60.91
C LYS A 5 15.62 -24.82 -59.80
N GLY A 6 14.46 -25.24 -59.37
CA GLY A 6 13.06 -25.02 -59.74
C GLY A 6 12.22 -26.03 -58.99
N ASP A 7 11.00 -25.70 -58.83
CA ASP A 7 9.75 -26.47 -58.91
C ASP A 7 9.70 -27.90 -58.37
N ASP A 8 8.76 -28.25 -57.49
CA ASP A 8 7.49 -28.84 -57.88
C ASP A 8 6.65 -29.30 -56.65
N ALA A 9 5.41 -28.92 -56.67
CA ALA A 9 4.36 -29.59 -55.92
C ALA A 9 3.81 -30.77 -56.66
N PRO A 10 3.17 -31.75 -56.04
CA PRO A 10 1.83 -32.07 -56.54
C PRO A 10 0.75 -32.31 -55.47
N LYS A 11 -0.44 -32.05 -55.97
CA LYS A 11 -1.78 -32.23 -55.43
C LYS A 11 -2.21 -33.68 -55.32
N ASN A 12 -3.27 -33.85 -54.57
CA ASN A 12 -4.42 -34.77 -54.75
C ASN A 12 -4.50 -36.03 -53.91
N GLY A 13 -5.70 -36.16 -53.34
CA GLY A 13 -6.46 -37.38 -53.39
C GLY A 13 -7.39 -37.62 -52.22
N GLY A 14 -8.63 -37.17 -52.34
CA GLY A 14 -9.69 -37.51 -51.39
C GLY A 14 -10.16 -38.96 -51.53
N ARG A 15 -10.70 -39.48 -50.43
CA ARG A 15 -11.70 -40.57 -50.47
C ARG A 15 -12.62 -40.51 -49.25
N LYS A 16 -13.90 -40.28 -49.53
CA LYS A 16 -15.05 -40.61 -48.70
C LYS A 16 -15.15 -42.11 -48.49
N ARG A 17 -15.46 -42.58 -47.31
CA ARG A 17 -16.28 -43.77 -47.08
C ARG A 17 -17.20 -43.54 -45.87
N LYS A 18 -18.45 -43.93 -46.09
CA LYS A 18 -19.62 -43.97 -45.20
C LYS A 18 -19.65 -45.28 -44.40
N ASN A 19 -20.46 -45.21 -43.33
CA ASN A 19 -21.25 -46.25 -42.64
C ASN A 19 -20.44 -47.14 -41.68
N ASP A 20 -20.96 -47.59 -40.55
CA ASP A 20 -22.31 -47.75 -39.98
C ASP A 20 -22.20 -47.88 -38.46
N GLY A 21 -23.32 -47.73 -37.80
CA GLY A 21 -23.51 -47.65 -36.36
C GLY A 21 -23.13 -48.88 -35.55
N ASP A 22 -22.92 -48.66 -34.30
CA ASP A 22 -23.36 -49.56 -33.22
C ASP A 22 -23.60 -48.78 -31.92
N ASP A 23 -24.79 -48.96 -31.40
CA ASP A 23 -25.26 -48.47 -30.12
C ASP A 23 -24.65 -49.30 -28.97
N THR A 24 -23.81 -48.66 -28.13
CA THR A 24 -23.62 -49.17 -26.77
C THR A 24 -23.49 -48.01 -25.80
N GLN A 25 -24.53 -47.87 -24.99
CA GLN A 25 -24.63 -46.98 -23.82
C GLN A 25 -23.43 -47.18 -22.87
N LYS A 26 -22.70 -46.10 -22.59
CA LYS A 26 -21.79 -45.97 -21.45
C LYS A 26 -22.30 -44.94 -20.47
N PRO A 27 -22.18 -45.18 -19.15
CA PRO A 27 -22.85 -44.39 -18.14
C PRO A 27 -22.26 -42.98 -17.98
N ASN A 28 -23.16 -42.03 -17.79
CA ASN A 28 -22.89 -40.63 -17.47
C ASN A 28 -21.90 -40.47 -16.30
N LYS A 29 -20.66 -40.14 -16.59
CA LYS A 29 -19.75 -39.53 -15.60
C LYS A 29 -20.17 -38.08 -15.40
N LYS A 30 -20.78 -37.77 -14.24
CA LYS A 30 -20.97 -36.40 -13.75
C LYS A 30 -19.60 -35.70 -13.77
N LYS A 31 -19.45 -34.71 -14.60
CA LYS A 31 -18.33 -33.78 -14.55
C LYS A 31 -18.40 -33.06 -13.21
N SER A 32 -17.35 -33.20 -12.41
CA SER A 32 -17.10 -32.35 -11.26
C SER A 32 -17.06 -30.88 -11.71
N PRO A 33 -17.61 -29.93 -10.94
CA PRO A 33 -17.49 -28.53 -11.28
C PRO A 33 -16.00 -28.12 -11.33
N PRO A 34 -15.63 -27.17 -12.18
CA PRO A 34 -14.28 -26.63 -12.20
C PRO A 34 -13.93 -26.05 -10.81
N PRO A 35 -12.66 -26.09 -10.40
CA PRO A 35 -12.23 -25.45 -9.16
C PRO A 35 -12.59 -23.96 -9.22
N PRO A 36 -12.93 -23.34 -8.08
CA PRO A 36 -13.19 -21.93 -8.04
C PRO A 36 -11.96 -21.20 -8.59
N GLN A 37 -12.16 -20.36 -9.58
CA GLN A 37 -11.17 -19.39 -10.01
C GLN A 37 -10.98 -18.45 -8.83
N ASP A 38 -9.79 -18.40 -8.27
CA ASP A 38 -9.39 -17.35 -7.33
C ASP A 38 -9.49 -16.02 -8.07
N ASP A 39 -10.59 -15.33 -7.88
CA ASP A 39 -10.71 -13.94 -8.27
C ASP A 39 -9.60 -13.16 -7.57
N PRO A 40 -8.88 -12.28 -8.28
CA PRO A 40 -7.89 -11.44 -7.66
C PRO A 40 -8.58 -10.70 -6.51
N VAL A 41 -7.96 -10.75 -5.33
CA VAL A 41 -8.41 -10.03 -4.14
C VAL A 41 -8.50 -8.55 -4.51
N HIS A 42 -9.66 -8.13 -4.98
CA HIS A 42 -10.02 -6.74 -5.05
C HIS A 42 -10.01 -6.26 -3.61
N ILE A 43 -8.99 -5.49 -3.23
CA ILE A 43 -9.02 -4.69 -2.01
C ILE A 43 -10.15 -3.70 -2.22
N PHE A 44 -11.34 -4.12 -1.87
CA PHE A 44 -12.53 -3.30 -1.80
C PHE A 44 -12.27 -2.34 -0.64
N PHE A 45 -11.86 -1.12 -0.94
CA PHE A 45 -12.01 -0.03 0.01
C PHE A 45 -13.51 0.09 0.28
N PRO A 46 -13.97 -0.05 1.52
CA PRO A 46 -15.38 0.16 1.80
C PRO A 46 -15.70 1.60 1.41
N LEU A 47 -16.41 1.77 0.31
CA LEU A 47 -17.12 3.01 0.06
C LEU A 47 -18.00 3.27 1.27
N PRO A 48 -18.05 4.49 1.80
CA PRO A 48 -18.95 4.82 2.89
C PRO A 48 -20.34 4.33 2.50
N ASN A 49 -20.93 3.55 3.40
CA ASN A 49 -22.18 2.83 3.24
C ASN A 49 -23.23 3.67 2.49
N PRO A 50 -23.66 3.28 1.29
CA PRO A 50 -24.65 4.03 0.53
C PRO A 50 -25.98 4.22 1.28
N ASN A 51 -26.23 3.42 2.33
CA ASN A 51 -27.39 3.54 3.19
C ASN A 51 -27.38 4.74 4.14
N ILE A 52 -26.23 5.35 4.45
CA ILE A 52 -26.22 6.60 5.25
C ILE A 52 -26.76 7.74 4.38
N PHE A 53 -26.52 7.67 3.10
CA PHE A 53 -26.98 8.69 2.15
C PHE A 53 -28.46 8.50 1.77
N SER A 54 -28.90 7.26 1.57
CA SER A 54 -30.34 6.98 1.35
C SER A 54 -31.19 7.36 2.56
N GLN A 55 -30.67 7.27 3.80
CA GLN A 55 -31.37 7.75 4.99
C GLN A 55 -31.42 9.28 5.10
N MET A 56 -30.45 10.02 4.55
CA MET A 56 -30.52 11.47 4.48
C MET A 56 -31.43 11.99 3.33
N PHE A 57 -31.76 11.14 2.36
CA PHE A 57 -32.46 11.55 1.12
C PHE A 57 -33.77 10.78 0.84
N ASN A 58 -34.11 9.75 1.61
CA ASN A 58 -35.42 9.09 1.57
C ASN A 58 -36.34 9.73 2.63
N GLY A 59 -36.70 10.98 2.43
CA GLY A 59 -37.95 11.51 2.94
C GLY A 59 -39.08 10.97 2.04
N ASP A 60 -40.14 10.45 2.66
CA ASP A 60 -41.29 9.83 2.05
C ASP A 60 -41.85 10.65 0.85
N GLY A 61 -42.21 9.90 -0.17
CA GLY A 61 -42.62 10.38 -1.47
C GLY A 61 -43.65 11.51 -1.50
N ASN A 62 -43.18 12.67 -1.92
CA ASN A 62 -43.88 13.65 -2.77
C ASN A 62 -42.86 14.66 -3.29
N GLY A 63 -42.07 14.24 -4.27
CA GLY A 63 -40.75 14.79 -4.53
C GLY A 63 -40.71 15.93 -5.59
N LYS A 64 -41.51 16.95 -5.52
CA LYS A 64 -41.30 18.14 -6.38
C LYS A 64 -40.70 19.35 -5.69
N ASP A 65 -40.73 19.44 -4.36
CA ASP A 65 -40.28 20.64 -3.61
C ASP A 65 -38.89 20.53 -2.97
N ASP A 66 -38.31 19.35 -2.86
CA ASP A 66 -37.02 19.12 -2.18
C ASP A 66 -35.73 19.43 -3.01
N VAL A 67 -35.86 19.45 -4.32
CA VAL A 67 -34.74 19.68 -5.26
C VAL A 67 -34.12 21.07 -5.10
N PRO A 68 -34.89 22.17 -4.97
CA PRO A 68 -34.33 23.51 -4.73
C PRO A 68 -33.56 23.66 -3.44
N ALA A 69 -33.99 23.03 -2.35
CA ALA A 69 -33.32 23.09 -1.05
C ALA A 69 -31.97 22.39 -1.07
N LYS A 70 -31.87 21.20 -1.69
CA LYS A 70 -30.62 20.44 -1.86
C LYS A 70 -29.59 21.18 -2.72
N TYR A 71 -30.03 21.80 -3.81
CA TYR A 71 -29.14 22.62 -4.65
C TYR A 71 -28.64 23.87 -3.90
N LYS A 72 -29.49 24.50 -3.12
CA LYS A 72 -29.09 25.64 -2.27
C LYS A 72 -28.01 25.25 -1.27
N ALA A 73 -28.21 24.12 -0.58
CA ALA A 73 -27.22 23.59 0.37
C ALA A 73 -25.88 23.22 -0.30
N LEU A 74 -25.90 22.59 -1.48
CA LEU A 74 -24.70 22.29 -2.26
C LEU A 74 -23.97 23.57 -2.70
N LYS A 75 -24.71 24.56 -3.20
CA LYS A 75 -24.17 25.86 -3.59
C LYS A 75 -23.46 26.54 -2.41
N GLU A 76 -24.07 26.57 -1.23
CA GLU A 76 -23.46 27.14 -0.03
C GLU A 76 -22.17 26.41 0.38
N LYS A 77 -22.15 25.07 0.28
CA LYS A 77 -20.95 24.27 0.56
C LYS A 77 -19.83 24.55 -0.45
N ILE A 78 -20.16 24.64 -1.74
CA ILE A 78 -19.19 24.94 -2.83
C ILE A 78 -18.58 26.34 -2.61
N LEU A 79 -19.38 27.34 -2.25
CA LEU A 79 -18.89 28.69 -1.98
C LEU A 79 -17.91 28.76 -0.79
N LYS A 80 -18.07 27.85 0.19
CA LYS A 80 -17.16 27.71 1.33
C LYS A 80 -15.85 26.97 1.03
N LEU A 81 -15.75 26.30 -0.13
CA LEU A 81 -14.50 25.67 -0.51
C LEU A 81 -13.38 26.69 -0.70
N ASN A 82 -12.19 26.32 -0.28
CA ASN A 82 -11.00 27.16 -0.42
C ASN A 82 -10.38 27.04 -1.82
N LEU A 83 -11.21 27.33 -2.85
CA LEU A 83 -10.87 27.33 -4.27
C LEU A 83 -10.86 28.76 -4.80
N ASP A 84 -10.17 28.96 -5.91
CA ASP A 84 -10.18 30.22 -6.63
C ASP A 84 -11.57 30.51 -7.21
N ASP A 85 -11.96 31.79 -7.28
CA ASP A 85 -13.33 32.17 -7.67
C ASP A 85 -13.70 31.70 -9.08
N LYS A 86 -12.74 31.73 -10.02
CA LYS A 86 -12.96 31.18 -11.39
C LYS A 86 -13.29 29.69 -11.38
N ILE A 87 -12.67 28.93 -10.49
CA ILE A 87 -12.93 27.49 -10.33
C ILE A 87 -14.30 27.29 -9.69
N LYS A 88 -14.64 28.07 -8.66
CA LYS A 88 -15.97 28.04 -8.03
C LYS A 88 -17.08 28.34 -9.04
N GLU A 89 -16.90 29.35 -9.90
CA GLU A 89 -17.85 29.67 -10.97
C GLU A 89 -18.06 28.50 -11.94
N ARG A 90 -16.97 27.82 -12.34
CA ARG A 90 -17.03 26.63 -13.20
C ARG A 90 -17.79 25.48 -12.51
N VAL A 91 -17.50 25.22 -11.24
CA VAL A 91 -18.21 24.20 -10.45
C VAL A 91 -19.69 24.53 -10.29
N LEU A 92 -20.02 25.80 -10.04
CA LEU A 92 -21.41 26.27 -9.95
C LEU A 92 -22.14 26.23 -11.29
N ALA A 93 -21.45 26.51 -12.41
CA ALA A 93 -22.03 26.35 -13.75
C ALA A 93 -22.38 24.88 -14.02
N ARG A 94 -21.50 23.93 -13.62
CA ARG A 94 -21.80 22.49 -13.71
C ARG A 94 -23.01 22.09 -12.86
N LEU A 95 -23.19 22.72 -11.69
CA LEU A 95 -24.34 22.46 -10.82
C LEU A 95 -25.67 22.87 -11.47
N LYS A 96 -25.69 23.89 -12.33
CA LYS A 96 -26.91 24.34 -13.06
C LYS A 96 -27.32 23.36 -14.17
N ASN A 97 -26.38 22.56 -14.71
CA ASN A 97 -26.58 21.70 -15.87
C ASN A 97 -26.82 20.23 -15.51
N VAL A 98 -27.33 19.94 -14.31
CA VAL A 98 -27.51 18.57 -13.76
C VAL A 98 -28.82 17.97 -14.22
N ASP A 99 -29.09 17.83 -15.52
CA ASP A 99 -30.38 17.31 -15.97
C ASP A 99 -30.42 15.85 -16.45
N SER A 100 -29.32 15.29 -16.97
CA SER A 100 -29.38 14.00 -17.65
C SER A 100 -28.90 12.79 -16.82
N ASP A 101 -28.01 12.97 -15.85
CA ASP A 101 -27.50 11.89 -14.98
C ASP A 101 -27.30 12.39 -13.54
N LYS A 102 -28.45 12.66 -12.91
CA LYS A 102 -28.54 13.34 -11.62
C LYS A 102 -27.71 12.66 -10.51
N HIS A 103 -27.72 11.33 -10.46
CA HIS A 103 -27.03 10.57 -9.41
C HIS A 103 -25.52 10.71 -9.53
N LYS A 104 -24.98 10.52 -10.73
CA LYS A 104 -23.54 10.61 -11.01
C LYS A 104 -22.98 12.01 -10.76
N HIS A 105 -23.74 13.06 -11.13
CA HIS A 105 -23.36 14.43 -10.82
C HIS A 105 -23.38 14.74 -9.32
N LEU A 106 -24.36 14.23 -8.57
CA LEU A 106 -24.40 14.39 -7.12
C LEU A 106 -23.20 13.73 -6.44
N GLU A 107 -22.86 12.50 -6.83
CA GLU A 107 -21.67 11.79 -6.35
C GLU A 107 -20.39 12.60 -6.62
N TRP A 108 -20.26 13.19 -7.82
CA TRP A 108 -19.14 14.03 -8.18
C TRP A 108 -19.00 15.24 -7.24
N PHE A 109 -20.10 15.94 -6.93
CA PHE A 109 -20.09 17.07 -5.99
C PHE A 109 -19.74 16.63 -4.57
N GLU A 110 -20.25 15.49 -4.13
CA GLU A 110 -19.94 14.96 -2.79
C GLU A 110 -18.47 14.63 -2.63
N LEU A 111 -17.86 13.98 -3.62
CA LEU A 111 -16.45 13.69 -3.63
C LEU A 111 -15.62 14.97 -3.69
N LEU A 112 -16.00 15.94 -4.53
CA LEU A 112 -15.35 17.25 -4.58
C LEU A 112 -15.35 17.95 -3.22
N LEU A 113 -16.48 17.93 -2.50
CA LEU A 113 -16.62 18.56 -1.19
C LEU A 113 -15.79 17.88 -0.10
N LYS A 114 -15.37 16.62 -0.30
CA LYS A 114 -14.48 15.89 0.62
C LYS A 114 -13.01 16.20 0.40
N ILE A 115 -12.61 16.77 -0.75
CA ILE A 115 -11.21 17.14 -0.99
C ILE A 115 -10.82 18.26 -0.02
N PRO A 116 -9.73 18.07 0.75
CA PRO A 116 -9.34 19.01 1.80
C PRO A 116 -8.57 20.21 1.24
N PHE A 117 -9.16 20.99 0.31
CA PHE A 117 -8.51 22.13 -0.33
C PHE A 117 -7.90 23.12 0.69
N LYS A 118 -6.57 23.31 0.60
CA LYS A 118 -5.80 24.23 1.46
C LYS A 118 -5.97 23.98 2.97
N LYS A 119 -6.34 22.75 3.36
CA LYS A 119 -6.39 22.31 4.75
C LYS A 119 -5.10 21.56 5.08
N TYR A 120 -4.21 22.19 5.83
CA TYR A 120 -2.90 21.64 6.12
C TYR A 120 -2.81 21.11 7.55
N ALA A 121 -2.10 19.99 7.74
CA ALA A 121 -1.61 19.58 9.05
C ALA A 121 -0.51 20.53 9.49
N GLU A 122 -0.58 20.99 10.73
CA GLU A 122 0.40 21.91 11.31
C GLU A 122 1.73 21.20 11.57
N ILE A 123 2.82 21.96 11.52
CA ILE A 123 4.14 21.49 11.92
C ILE A 123 4.23 21.59 13.44
N PRO A 124 4.75 20.54 14.15
CA PRO A 124 4.81 20.54 15.62
C PRO A 124 5.62 21.71 16.21
N VAL A 125 6.66 22.15 15.50
CA VAL A 125 7.49 23.31 15.86
C VAL A 125 7.85 24.12 14.61
N THR A 126 8.10 25.41 14.78
CA THR A 126 8.57 26.31 13.74
C THR A 126 9.93 26.89 14.12
N LYS A 127 10.66 27.45 13.17
CA LYS A 127 11.96 28.10 13.42
C LYS A 127 11.87 29.32 14.36
N THR A 128 10.68 29.86 14.57
CA THR A 128 10.41 31.02 15.44
C THR A 128 10.06 30.64 16.88
N ASP A 129 9.90 29.34 17.15
CA ASP A 129 9.69 28.82 18.50
C ASP A 129 10.94 29.02 19.39
N HIS A 130 10.75 28.94 20.72
CA HIS A 130 11.87 29.02 21.65
C HIS A 130 12.89 27.86 21.40
N PRO A 131 14.21 28.14 21.46
CA PRO A 131 15.24 27.13 21.19
C PRO A 131 15.08 25.84 21.98
N ASP A 132 14.70 25.90 23.25
CA ASP A 132 14.49 24.73 24.11
C ASP A 132 13.34 23.85 23.60
N ARG A 133 12.27 24.46 23.06
CA ARG A 133 11.15 23.73 22.47
C ARG A 133 11.57 23.02 21.20
N ILE A 134 12.39 23.69 20.38
CA ILE A 134 12.93 23.09 19.14
C ILE A 134 13.86 21.93 19.50
N SER A 135 14.81 22.13 20.45
CA SER A 135 15.72 21.09 20.89
C SER A 135 14.97 19.85 21.40
N LYS A 136 14.01 20.05 22.31
CA LYS A 136 13.17 18.97 22.84
C LYS A 136 12.43 18.22 21.75
N TYR A 137 11.89 18.94 20.74
CA TYR A 137 11.22 18.30 19.63
C TYR A 137 12.17 17.38 18.83
N PHE A 138 13.41 17.80 18.58
CA PHE A 138 14.38 16.97 17.89
C PHE A 138 14.85 15.79 18.74
N ASP A 139 14.95 15.92 20.06
CA ASP A 139 15.15 14.77 20.95
C ASP A 139 14.00 13.76 20.85
N ASP A 140 12.75 14.24 20.85
CA ASP A 140 11.56 13.39 20.65
C ASP A 140 11.56 12.74 19.24
N VAL A 141 12.06 13.42 18.20
CA VAL A 141 12.22 12.86 16.85
C VAL A 141 13.21 11.69 16.85
N TYR A 142 14.39 11.86 17.46
CA TYR A 142 15.37 10.78 17.59
C TYR A 142 14.80 9.59 18.35
N ASP A 143 14.13 9.83 19.45
CA ASP A 143 13.50 8.79 20.28
C ASP A 143 12.41 8.02 19.49
N THR A 144 11.59 8.75 18.74
CA THR A 144 10.52 8.15 17.90
C THR A 144 11.12 7.27 16.81
N LEU A 145 12.16 7.74 16.11
CA LEU A 145 12.86 6.96 15.09
C LEU A 145 13.55 5.71 15.69
N ASN A 146 14.12 5.82 16.89
CA ASN A 146 14.75 4.70 17.58
C ASN A 146 13.74 3.66 18.07
N LYS A 147 12.54 4.09 18.48
CA LYS A 147 11.42 3.18 18.80
C LYS A 147 10.84 2.52 17.56
N ALA A 148 10.83 3.21 16.41
CA ALA A 148 10.27 2.68 15.17
C ALA A 148 11.10 1.51 14.59
N THR A 149 12.43 1.63 14.61
CA THR A 149 13.36 0.64 14.03
C THR A 149 14.67 0.60 14.81
N TYR A 150 15.29 -0.58 14.86
CA TYR A 150 16.64 -0.76 15.41
C TYR A 150 17.72 -0.43 14.37
N GLY A 151 18.84 0.12 14.79
CA GLY A 151 19.96 0.45 13.90
C GLY A 151 19.66 1.56 12.92
N MET A 152 20.19 1.47 11.70
CA MET A 152 19.96 2.41 10.58
C MET A 152 20.34 3.85 10.91
N GLN A 153 21.43 4.09 11.66
CA GLN A 153 21.75 5.41 12.19
C GLN A 153 21.86 6.47 11.09
N GLN A 154 22.58 6.18 10.00
CA GLN A 154 22.73 7.10 8.88
C GLN A 154 21.39 7.44 8.22
N VAL A 155 20.51 6.45 8.06
CA VAL A 155 19.17 6.66 7.48
C VAL A 155 18.31 7.56 8.39
N LYS A 156 18.41 7.37 9.71
CA LYS A 156 17.70 8.21 10.69
C LYS A 156 18.22 9.63 10.68
N GLU A 157 19.52 9.84 10.57
CA GLU A 157 20.13 11.17 10.44
C GLU A 157 19.64 11.89 9.17
N GLU A 158 19.55 11.20 8.04
CA GLU A 158 18.96 11.77 6.83
C GLU A 158 17.49 12.17 7.03
N ILE A 159 16.71 11.36 7.75
CA ILE A 159 15.31 11.69 8.09
C ILE A 159 15.25 12.89 9.04
N VAL A 160 16.13 12.98 10.03
CA VAL A 160 16.22 14.14 10.94
C VAL A 160 16.55 15.41 10.14
N ASN A 161 17.53 15.35 9.22
CA ASN A 161 17.86 16.46 8.33
C ASN A 161 16.65 16.88 7.48
N TYR A 162 15.89 15.90 6.99
CA TYR A 162 14.66 16.15 6.23
C TYR A 162 13.60 16.87 7.07
N VAL A 163 13.37 16.43 8.33
CA VAL A 163 12.46 17.07 9.27
C VAL A 163 12.94 18.49 9.59
N ALA A 164 14.25 18.68 9.83
CA ALA A 164 14.84 19.98 10.08
C ALA A 164 14.62 20.96 8.92
N GLN A 165 14.73 20.49 7.69
CA GLN A 165 14.47 21.32 6.51
C GLN A 165 12.98 21.73 6.44
N ILE A 166 12.04 20.82 6.74
CA ILE A 166 10.60 21.13 6.80
C ILE A 166 10.32 22.21 7.87
N VAL A 167 10.89 22.06 9.06
CA VAL A 167 10.75 23.04 10.16
C VAL A 167 11.33 24.40 9.77
N SER A 168 12.53 24.41 9.19
CA SER A 168 13.23 25.65 8.79
C SER A 168 12.52 26.41 7.68
N THR A 169 11.93 25.70 6.71
CA THR A 169 11.23 26.30 5.59
C THR A 169 9.74 26.55 5.84
N GLU A 170 9.20 26.07 6.97
CA GLU A 170 7.78 26.16 7.31
C GLU A 170 6.87 25.62 6.18
N ASN A 171 7.30 24.57 5.52
CA ASN A 171 6.67 23.99 4.32
C ASN A 171 6.55 24.93 3.10
N LYS A 172 7.30 26.03 3.07
CA LYS A 172 7.28 26.91 1.89
C LYS A 172 8.02 26.30 0.72
N ASN A 173 9.14 25.64 1.01
CA ASN A 173 9.95 24.91 0.03
C ASN A 173 10.04 23.45 0.49
N MET A 174 9.46 22.54 -0.26
CA MET A 174 9.57 21.12 0.07
C MET A 174 10.99 20.62 -0.13
N PRO A 175 11.47 19.78 0.80
CA PRO A 175 12.77 19.12 0.65
C PRO A 175 12.80 18.18 -0.56
N ARG A 176 13.98 17.65 -0.87
CA ARG A 176 14.16 16.65 -1.92
C ARG A 176 13.28 15.43 -1.65
N ILE A 177 12.80 14.82 -2.72
CA ILE A 177 11.95 13.63 -2.63
C ILE A 177 12.81 12.45 -2.20
N ILE A 178 12.47 11.85 -1.06
CA ILE A 178 13.20 10.70 -0.51
C ILE A 178 12.79 9.42 -1.23
N ALA A 179 13.79 8.59 -1.55
CA ALA A 179 13.59 7.23 -2.01
C ALA A 179 14.41 6.24 -1.16
N LEU A 180 13.75 5.27 -0.55
CA LEU A 180 14.35 4.26 0.28
C LEU A 180 14.71 3.04 -0.56
N HIS A 181 16.00 2.83 -0.80
CA HIS A 181 16.51 1.65 -1.50
C HIS A 181 17.00 0.61 -0.50
N GLY A 182 16.59 -0.63 -0.66
CA GLY A 182 17.03 -1.73 0.19
C GLY A 182 16.19 -2.98 0.03
N GLU A 183 16.64 -4.07 0.60
CA GLU A 183 16.01 -5.39 0.50
C GLU A 183 14.61 -5.44 1.13
N ALA A 184 13.82 -6.46 0.76
CA ALA A 184 12.51 -6.66 1.35
C ALA A 184 12.62 -7.01 2.84
N GLY A 185 11.74 -6.40 3.66
CA GLY A 185 11.69 -6.71 5.10
C GLY A 185 12.78 -6.08 5.96
N VAL A 186 13.56 -5.11 5.46
CA VAL A 186 14.55 -4.38 6.27
C VAL A 186 13.94 -3.28 7.15
N GLY A 187 12.63 -2.99 7.05
CA GLY A 187 11.96 -2.03 7.93
C GLY A 187 11.61 -0.68 7.27
N LYS A 188 11.70 -0.53 5.94
CA LYS A 188 11.35 0.70 5.21
C LYS A 188 10.01 1.30 5.64
N SER A 189 8.95 0.51 5.53
CA SER A 189 7.58 0.96 5.83
C SER A 189 7.36 1.22 7.33
N ALA A 190 8.07 0.50 8.22
CA ALA A 190 8.01 0.74 9.67
C ALA A 190 8.66 2.08 10.04
N LEU A 191 9.83 2.38 9.46
CA LEU A 191 10.54 3.64 9.66
C LEU A 191 9.70 4.85 9.23
N LEU A 192 8.96 4.74 8.13
CA LEU A 192 8.10 5.83 7.65
C LEU A 192 6.83 5.96 8.49
N ARG A 193 6.12 4.87 8.76
CA ARG A 193 4.83 4.91 9.45
C ARG A 193 4.98 5.24 10.92
N ARG A 194 5.87 4.54 11.64
CA ARG A 194 6.08 4.71 13.09
C ARG A 194 7.14 5.77 13.41
N GLY A 195 7.94 6.15 12.42
CA GLY A 195 8.96 7.18 12.53
C GLY A 195 8.48 8.50 11.94
N LEU A 196 8.72 8.74 10.66
CA LEU A 196 8.51 10.05 10.02
C LEU A 196 7.07 10.59 10.16
N SER A 197 6.05 9.74 9.96
CA SER A 197 4.64 10.15 10.06
C SER A 197 4.31 10.62 11.48
N GLU A 198 4.78 9.92 12.51
CA GLU A 198 4.60 10.29 13.91
C GLU A 198 5.39 11.56 14.29
N CYS A 199 6.64 11.69 13.82
CA CYS A 199 7.45 12.90 14.05
C CYS A 199 6.78 14.16 13.50
N LEU A 200 6.23 14.08 12.28
CA LEU A 200 5.58 15.19 11.62
C LEU A 200 4.10 15.36 12.00
N LYS A 201 3.52 14.41 12.75
CA LYS A 201 2.08 14.32 13.03
C LYS A 201 1.24 14.45 11.76
N ARG A 202 1.69 13.83 10.67
CA ARG A 202 1.03 13.84 9.37
C ARG A 202 0.49 12.47 9.00
N PRO A 203 -0.76 12.39 8.54
CA PRO A 203 -1.31 11.14 8.04
C PRO A 203 -0.52 10.66 6.82
N MET A 204 -0.38 9.33 6.69
CA MET A 204 0.33 8.69 5.60
C MET A 204 -0.58 7.75 4.83
N LYS A 205 -0.60 7.89 3.50
CA LYS A 205 -1.25 6.96 2.58
C LYS A 205 -0.21 6.14 1.84
N ASN A 206 -0.40 4.81 1.84
CA ASN A 206 0.46 3.89 1.11
C ASN A 206 -0.15 3.56 -0.26
N PHE A 207 0.69 3.54 -1.28
CA PHE A 207 0.39 3.08 -2.63
C PHE A 207 1.36 1.94 -2.97
N SER A 208 0.85 0.74 -3.28
CA SER A 208 1.68 -0.36 -3.80
C SER A 208 1.76 -0.25 -5.30
N CYS A 209 2.94 0.02 -5.82
CA CYS A 209 3.17 0.17 -7.27
C CYS A 209 3.09 -1.17 -8.01
N GLY A 210 3.38 -2.29 -7.33
CA GLY A 210 3.34 -3.62 -7.93
C GLY A 210 1.96 -4.09 -8.40
N GLY A 211 0.89 -3.46 -7.91
CA GLY A 211 -0.48 -3.77 -8.32
C GLY A 211 -1.07 -2.82 -9.37
N ILE A 212 -0.36 -1.75 -9.74
CA ILE A 212 -0.86 -0.73 -10.65
C ILE A 212 -0.63 -1.19 -12.11
N ARG A 213 -1.71 -1.30 -12.88
CA ARG A 213 -1.67 -1.72 -14.28
C ARG A 213 -2.00 -0.61 -15.28
N ASP A 214 -2.58 0.49 -14.81
CA ASP A 214 -3.05 1.62 -15.62
C ASP A 214 -2.79 2.93 -14.89
N SER A 215 -2.32 3.94 -15.61
CA SER A 215 -2.09 5.30 -15.08
C SER A 215 -3.37 5.94 -14.54
N ALA A 216 -4.54 5.57 -15.07
CA ALA A 216 -5.84 6.04 -14.59
C ALA A 216 -6.13 5.61 -13.13
N PHE A 217 -5.46 4.57 -12.63
CA PHE A 217 -5.51 4.27 -11.19
C PHE A 217 -5.02 5.47 -10.35
N LEU A 218 -3.98 6.17 -10.79
CA LEU A 218 -3.42 7.32 -10.06
C LEU A 218 -4.17 8.62 -10.34
N ASN A 219 -4.45 8.93 -11.61
CA ASN A 219 -4.99 10.22 -12.07
C ASN A 219 -6.47 10.19 -12.45
N GLY A 220 -7.20 9.11 -12.16
CA GLY A 220 -8.63 8.99 -12.34
C GLY A 220 -9.09 8.64 -13.76
N PHE A 221 -10.35 8.27 -13.85
CA PHE A 221 -11.06 8.01 -15.10
C PHE A 221 -11.97 9.17 -15.43
N SER A 222 -11.94 9.64 -16.69
CA SER A 222 -12.77 10.78 -17.12
C SER A 222 -14.24 10.58 -16.77
N PHE A 223 -14.87 11.64 -16.25
CA PHE A 223 -16.26 11.64 -15.82
C PHE A 223 -17.25 11.20 -16.90
N THR A 224 -16.91 11.35 -18.18
CA THR A 224 -17.79 10.98 -19.31
C THR A 224 -18.03 9.48 -19.43
N TYR A 225 -17.13 8.63 -18.92
CA TYR A 225 -17.26 7.19 -19.02
C TYR A 225 -18.16 6.60 -17.92
N SER A 226 -18.84 5.50 -18.24
CA SER A 226 -19.53 4.68 -17.24
C SER A 226 -18.50 4.07 -16.28
N GLY A 227 -18.78 4.08 -14.96
CA GLY A 227 -17.83 3.61 -13.96
C GLY A 227 -16.64 4.54 -13.69
N SER A 228 -16.70 5.80 -14.16
CA SER A 228 -15.68 6.82 -13.84
C SER A 228 -15.54 7.03 -12.32
N ARG A 229 -14.32 7.27 -11.88
CA ARG A 229 -13.98 7.48 -10.46
C ARG A 229 -12.71 8.32 -10.30
N PRO A 230 -12.55 9.02 -9.17
CA PRO A 230 -11.30 9.72 -8.87
C PRO A 230 -10.11 8.77 -8.81
N GLY A 231 -8.94 9.29 -9.12
CA GLY A 231 -7.69 8.58 -8.97
C GLY A 231 -7.29 8.36 -7.51
N ALA A 232 -6.35 7.46 -7.30
CA ALA A 232 -5.85 7.11 -5.98
C ALA A 232 -5.19 8.30 -5.26
N ILE A 233 -4.62 9.25 -6.00
CA ILE A 233 -4.03 10.48 -5.45
C ILE A 233 -5.10 11.32 -4.74
N VAL A 234 -6.23 11.60 -5.41
CA VAL A 234 -7.33 12.38 -4.83
C VAL A 234 -7.99 11.61 -3.69
N ASN A 235 -8.23 10.32 -3.87
CA ASN A 235 -8.76 9.47 -2.81
C ASN A 235 -7.85 9.46 -1.58
N GLY A 236 -6.52 9.46 -1.78
CA GLY A 236 -5.54 9.57 -0.71
C GLY A 236 -5.64 10.89 0.06
N LEU A 237 -5.87 12.02 -0.62
CA LEU A 237 -6.12 13.31 0.04
C LEU A 237 -7.41 13.28 0.87
N ILE A 238 -8.49 12.73 0.31
CA ILE A 238 -9.79 12.60 0.99
C ILE A 238 -9.65 11.75 2.25
N GLU A 239 -8.99 10.60 2.16
CA GLU A 239 -8.78 9.70 3.31
C GLU A 239 -7.89 10.33 4.38
N CYS A 240 -6.84 11.03 3.99
CA CYS A 240 -5.96 11.74 4.91
C CYS A 240 -6.61 12.99 5.52
N GLY A 241 -7.59 13.60 4.87
CA GLY A 241 -8.31 14.78 5.34
C GLY A 241 -7.47 16.07 5.42
N VAL A 242 -6.28 16.08 4.80
CA VAL A 242 -5.34 17.23 4.71
C VAL A 242 -4.72 17.32 3.33
N SER A 243 -4.30 18.54 2.93
CA SER A 243 -3.64 18.79 1.64
C SER A 243 -2.12 18.55 1.65
N ASN A 244 -1.54 18.21 2.79
CA ASN A 244 -0.11 17.97 2.94
C ASN A 244 0.23 16.63 3.62
N PRO A 245 -0.42 15.52 3.24
CA PRO A 245 -0.12 14.22 3.81
C PRO A 245 1.25 13.71 3.35
N ILE A 246 1.62 12.53 3.85
CA ILE A 246 2.73 11.74 3.33
C ILE A 246 2.15 10.69 2.36
N PHE A 247 2.60 10.72 1.11
CA PHE A 247 2.27 9.70 0.10
C PHE A 247 3.47 8.79 -0.09
N PHE A 248 3.30 7.55 0.33
CA PHE A 248 4.34 6.53 0.27
C PHE A 248 4.06 5.54 -0.86
N PHE A 249 4.92 5.52 -1.87
CA PHE A 249 4.87 4.62 -3.01
C PHE A 249 5.86 3.48 -2.78
N ASP A 250 5.33 2.31 -2.42
CA ASP A 250 6.14 1.11 -2.19
C ASP A 250 6.23 0.26 -3.47
N GLU A 251 7.29 -0.53 -3.58
CA GLU A 251 7.53 -1.45 -4.70
C GLU A 251 7.60 -0.72 -6.07
N LEU A 252 8.26 0.44 -6.13
CA LEU A 252 8.39 1.23 -7.36
C LEU A 252 9.05 0.44 -8.49
N ASP A 253 9.95 -0.48 -8.16
CA ASP A 253 10.62 -1.41 -9.07
C ASP A 253 9.71 -2.51 -9.66
N LYS A 254 8.46 -2.60 -9.21
CA LYS A 254 7.47 -3.56 -9.71
C LYS A 254 6.53 -2.98 -10.77
N ILE A 255 6.69 -1.72 -11.11
CA ILE A 255 5.97 -1.14 -12.25
C ILE A 255 6.43 -1.84 -13.53
N SER A 256 5.47 -2.26 -14.35
CA SER A 256 5.75 -2.92 -15.63
C SER A 256 6.65 -2.05 -16.54
N THR A 257 7.45 -2.69 -17.37
CA THR A 257 8.24 -2.03 -18.42
C THR A 257 7.47 -1.87 -19.75
N THR A 258 6.20 -2.23 -19.76
CA THR A 258 5.28 -2.02 -20.90
C THR A 258 4.90 -0.55 -21.06
N ASN A 259 4.20 -0.21 -22.14
CA ASN A 259 3.71 1.16 -22.38
C ASN A 259 2.84 1.67 -21.21
N ASP A 260 1.97 0.83 -20.64
CA ASP A 260 1.16 1.20 -19.48
C ASP A 260 2.02 1.53 -18.26
N GLY A 261 3.12 0.80 -18.06
CA GLY A 261 4.07 1.09 -17.00
C GLY A 261 4.84 2.39 -17.22
N ILE A 262 5.16 2.72 -18.46
CA ILE A 262 5.76 4.01 -18.83
C ILE A 262 4.79 5.15 -18.52
N ASP A 263 3.51 4.98 -18.81
CA ASP A 263 2.49 5.99 -18.50
C ASP A 263 2.31 6.19 -16.99
N ILE A 264 2.39 5.12 -16.20
CA ILE A 264 2.39 5.21 -14.73
C ILE A 264 3.62 6.01 -14.26
N GLN A 265 4.81 5.70 -14.78
CA GLN A 265 6.04 6.42 -14.44
C GLN A 265 5.95 7.90 -14.84
N ASN A 266 5.35 8.23 -15.99
CA ASN A 266 5.13 9.61 -16.41
C ASN A 266 4.24 10.37 -15.40
N VAL A 267 3.17 9.75 -14.90
CA VAL A 267 2.36 10.36 -13.83
C VAL A 267 3.20 10.63 -12.58
N LEU A 268 4.04 9.67 -12.16
CA LEU A 268 4.93 9.85 -10.99
C LEU A 268 5.98 10.96 -11.23
N ILE A 269 6.50 11.09 -12.46
CA ILE A 269 7.40 12.18 -12.83
C ILE A 269 6.70 13.53 -12.70
N HIS A 270 5.45 13.65 -13.14
CA HIS A 270 4.66 14.88 -12.97
C HIS A 270 4.38 15.21 -11.49
N LEU A 271 4.05 14.20 -10.69
CA LEU A 271 3.84 14.37 -9.24
C LEU A 271 5.11 14.85 -8.51
N THR A 272 6.29 14.44 -9.00
CA THR A 272 7.58 14.78 -8.41
C THR A 272 8.16 16.09 -8.94
N ASP A 273 7.55 16.73 -9.92
CA ASP A 273 7.98 17.99 -10.48
C ASP A 273 7.41 19.17 -9.68
N PRO A 274 8.24 20.01 -9.00
CA PRO A 274 7.75 21.13 -8.21
C PRO A 274 6.99 22.18 -9.02
N VAL A 275 7.22 22.27 -10.33
CA VAL A 275 6.53 23.21 -11.21
C VAL A 275 5.15 22.71 -11.61
N GLN A 276 4.98 21.39 -11.71
CA GLN A 276 3.75 20.77 -12.21
C GLN A 276 2.82 20.29 -11.11
N ASN A 277 3.37 19.87 -9.96
CA ASN A 277 2.58 19.27 -8.88
C ASN A 277 1.66 20.25 -8.15
N ASN A 278 1.84 21.56 -8.31
CA ASN A 278 0.93 22.58 -7.78
C ASN A 278 -0.37 22.71 -8.60
N ASN A 279 -0.41 22.10 -9.78
CA ASN A 279 -1.56 22.14 -10.69
C ASN A 279 -1.91 20.71 -11.17
N PHE A 280 -1.97 19.76 -10.23
CA PHE A 280 -2.37 18.40 -10.57
C PHE A 280 -3.85 18.35 -10.94
N GLU A 281 -4.16 17.74 -12.09
CA GLU A 281 -5.52 17.53 -12.55
C GLU A 281 -5.86 16.05 -12.53
N ASP A 282 -6.92 15.72 -11.78
CA ASP A 282 -7.53 14.40 -11.82
C ASP A 282 -8.57 14.35 -12.95
N LYS A 283 -8.51 13.33 -13.78
CA LYS A 283 -9.41 13.21 -14.97
C LYS A 283 -10.89 13.13 -14.59
N TYR A 284 -11.23 12.69 -13.38
CA TYR A 284 -12.59 12.68 -12.88
C TYR A 284 -13.08 14.10 -12.53
N PHE A 285 -12.16 14.93 -12.02
CA PHE A 285 -12.41 16.33 -11.65
C PHE A 285 -11.87 17.31 -12.70
N ASP A 286 -11.97 16.95 -13.96
CA ASP A 286 -11.48 17.74 -15.10
C ASP A 286 -11.67 19.26 -14.92
N GLY A 287 -10.58 20.01 -15.12
CA GLY A 287 -10.52 21.46 -14.95
C GLY A 287 -10.54 21.97 -13.51
N ILE A 288 -10.33 21.09 -12.50
CA ILE A 288 -10.14 21.51 -11.11
C ILE A 288 -8.70 21.18 -10.69
N PRO A 289 -7.82 22.18 -10.64
CA PRO A 289 -6.44 21.98 -10.20
C PRO A 289 -6.39 21.68 -8.70
N ILE A 290 -5.56 20.72 -8.34
CA ILE A 290 -5.32 20.29 -6.97
C ILE A 290 -3.84 20.57 -6.66
N ASP A 291 -3.58 21.37 -5.66
CA ASP A 291 -2.23 21.71 -5.23
C ASP A 291 -1.62 20.57 -4.38
N LEU A 292 -0.65 19.86 -4.95
CA LEU A 292 0.12 18.81 -4.30
C LEU A 292 1.52 19.28 -3.88
N SER A 293 1.85 20.57 -4.00
CA SER A 293 3.18 21.12 -3.72
C SER A 293 3.65 20.91 -2.28
N LYS A 294 2.71 20.68 -1.34
CA LYS A 294 3.00 20.44 0.07
C LYS A 294 2.85 18.99 0.51
N VAL A 295 2.55 18.10 -0.44
CA VAL A 295 2.55 16.64 -0.21
C VAL A 295 3.98 16.14 -0.09
N ILE A 296 4.25 15.32 0.90
CA ILE A 296 5.54 14.62 1.02
C ILE A 296 5.47 13.33 0.23
N PHE A 297 6.16 13.30 -0.91
CA PHE A 297 6.29 12.09 -1.72
C PHE A 297 7.50 11.29 -1.27
N ILE A 298 7.30 10.01 -0.95
CA ILE A 298 8.37 9.07 -0.58
C ILE A 298 8.20 7.81 -1.40
N PHE A 299 9.31 7.33 -1.94
CA PHE A 299 9.35 6.11 -2.73
C PHE A 299 10.13 5.01 -2.02
N ALA A 300 9.81 3.75 -2.29
CA ALA A 300 10.64 2.62 -1.89
C ALA A 300 10.74 1.60 -3.02
N PHE A 301 11.92 1.01 -3.15
CA PHE A 301 12.21 -0.03 -4.13
C PHE A 301 13.35 -0.93 -3.64
N ASN A 302 13.46 -2.10 -4.25
CA ASN A 302 14.52 -3.06 -3.96
C ASN A 302 15.57 -3.07 -5.07
N ASP A 303 15.17 -2.88 -6.33
CA ASP A 303 16.07 -2.88 -7.48
C ASP A 303 16.09 -1.50 -8.17
N ILE A 304 17.24 -0.83 -8.05
CA ILE A 304 17.46 0.49 -8.64
C ILE A 304 17.57 0.43 -10.18
N GLY A 305 17.90 -0.73 -10.75
CA GLY A 305 18.04 -0.92 -12.19
C GLY A 305 16.72 -0.86 -12.94
N LEU A 306 15.60 -1.10 -12.24
CA LEU A 306 14.25 -1.09 -12.80
C LEU A 306 13.57 0.29 -12.73
N ILE A 307 14.23 1.29 -12.14
CA ILE A 307 13.68 2.65 -12.03
C ILE A 307 14.07 3.48 -13.25
N SER A 308 13.07 4.18 -13.82
CA SER A 308 13.32 5.12 -14.93
C SER A 308 14.43 6.13 -14.60
N PRO A 309 15.40 6.34 -15.50
CA PRO A 309 16.48 7.31 -15.29
C PRO A 309 15.94 8.72 -14.96
N ILE A 310 14.86 9.15 -15.62
CA ILE A 310 14.25 10.47 -15.41
C ILE A 310 13.69 10.60 -14.00
N LEU A 311 13.02 9.56 -13.50
CA LEU A 311 12.48 9.55 -12.15
C LEU A 311 13.62 9.47 -11.13
N LYS A 312 14.63 8.64 -11.38
CA LYS A 312 15.79 8.45 -10.51
C LYS A 312 16.56 9.75 -10.27
N ASP A 313 16.72 10.59 -11.30
CA ASP A 313 17.41 11.88 -11.20
C ASP A 313 16.72 12.86 -10.23
N ARG A 314 15.41 12.70 -10.01
CA ARG A 314 14.61 13.53 -9.11
C ARG A 314 14.61 13.03 -7.66
N LEU A 315 15.11 11.82 -7.41
CA LEU A 315 15.03 11.16 -6.12
C LEU A 315 16.34 11.30 -5.33
N HIS A 316 16.22 11.67 -4.06
CA HIS A 316 17.29 11.51 -3.09
C HIS A 316 17.26 10.09 -2.53
N ILE A 317 18.17 9.24 -3.02
CA ILE A 317 18.19 7.82 -2.72
C ILE A 317 18.97 7.57 -1.42
N ILE A 318 18.29 7.02 -0.43
CA ILE A 318 18.85 6.61 0.85
C ILE A 318 18.93 5.07 0.88
N ASN A 319 20.14 4.55 0.98
CA ASN A 319 20.36 3.10 1.04
C ASN A 319 20.14 2.58 2.47
N ILE A 320 19.24 1.61 2.61
CA ILE A 320 18.96 0.95 3.89
C ILE A 320 19.80 -0.33 3.96
N PRO A 321 20.72 -0.44 4.93
CA PRO A 321 21.56 -1.60 5.06
C PRO A 321 20.78 -2.85 5.49
N THR A 322 21.25 -4.00 5.08
CA THR A 322 20.76 -5.29 5.54
C THR A 322 21.21 -5.52 6.98
N PRO A 323 20.31 -5.84 7.92
CA PRO A 323 20.70 -6.08 9.30
C PRO A 323 21.57 -7.33 9.44
N SER A 324 22.63 -7.22 10.22
CA SER A 324 23.50 -8.33 10.64
C SER A 324 22.74 -9.36 11.50
N ILE A 325 23.30 -10.55 11.69
CA ILE A 325 22.69 -11.58 12.55
C ILE A 325 22.46 -11.05 13.97
N GLN A 326 23.41 -10.29 14.50
CA GLN A 326 23.29 -9.70 15.85
C GLN A 326 22.14 -8.69 15.92
N GLU A 327 22.04 -7.82 14.93
CA GLU A 327 20.92 -6.86 14.83
C GLU A 327 19.58 -7.58 14.65
N LYS A 328 19.51 -8.65 13.84
CA LYS A 328 18.30 -9.46 13.69
C LYS A 328 17.87 -10.10 15.03
N VAL A 329 18.82 -10.55 15.86
CA VAL A 329 18.52 -11.07 17.20
C VAL A 329 17.88 -9.98 18.06
N ILE A 330 18.45 -8.78 18.09
CA ILE A 330 17.90 -7.65 18.86
C ILE A 330 16.53 -7.23 18.31
N ILE A 331 16.39 -7.15 16.98
CA ILE A 331 15.10 -6.85 16.34
C ILE A 331 14.06 -7.91 16.72
N GLY A 332 14.43 -9.19 16.66
CA GLY A 332 13.55 -10.29 17.02
C GLY A 332 13.07 -10.21 18.46
N THR A 333 14.01 -10.08 19.41
CA THR A 333 13.71 -10.13 20.85
C THR A 333 13.06 -8.87 21.39
N LYS A 334 13.38 -7.68 20.88
CA LYS A 334 12.93 -6.40 21.47
C LYS A 334 11.85 -5.68 20.67
N TYR A 335 11.74 -5.95 19.35
CA TYR A 335 10.80 -5.24 18.47
C TYR A 335 9.70 -6.15 17.93
N LEU A 336 10.07 -7.30 17.32
CA LEU A 336 9.08 -8.17 16.69
C LEU A 336 8.19 -8.88 17.72
N THR A 337 8.76 -9.42 18.78
CA THR A 337 8.01 -10.05 19.87
C THR A 337 7.03 -9.07 20.52
N LYS A 338 7.51 -7.85 20.84
CA LYS A 338 6.69 -6.80 21.44
C LYS A 338 5.52 -6.38 20.53
N GLU A 339 5.75 -6.37 19.21
CA GLU A 339 4.69 -6.08 18.23
C GLU A 339 3.66 -7.23 18.14
N LEU A 340 4.12 -8.48 18.21
CA LEU A 340 3.28 -9.65 17.98
C LEU A 340 2.46 -10.07 19.20
N TYR A 341 2.96 -9.88 20.41
CA TYR A 341 2.26 -10.31 21.63
C TYR A 341 0.81 -9.81 21.72
N PRO A 342 0.53 -8.50 21.64
CA PRO A 342 -0.85 -8.02 21.76
C PRO A 342 -1.75 -8.49 20.63
N ASN A 343 -1.20 -8.68 19.41
CA ASN A 343 -1.96 -9.15 18.26
C ASN A 343 -2.42 -10.61 18.38
N ILE A 344 -1.71 -11.41 19.19
CA ILE A 344 -2.01 -12.85 19.38
C ILE A 344 -2.68 -13.08 20.74
N GLY A 345 -2.73 -12.09 21.62
CA GLY A 345 -3.35 -12.18 22.94
C GLY A 345 -2.39 -12.66 24.03
N PHE A 346 -1.11 -12.33 23.92
CA PHE A 346 -0.10 -12.49 24.97
C PHE A 346 0.27 -11.15 25.57
N ASN A 347 0.68 -11.17 26.84
CA ASN A 347 1.32 -10.05 27.47
C ASN A 347 2.85 -10.12 27.28
N GLU A 348 3.53 -9.01 27.46
CA GLU A 348 5.01 -8.98 27.46
C GLU A 348 5.53 -9.87 28.62
N GLY A 349 6.34 -10.85 28.29
CA GLY A 349 6.90 -11.82 29.25
C GLY A 349 6.15 -13.16 29.33
N ASP A 350 4.95 -13.30 28.77
CA ASP A 350 4.23 -14.60 28.78
C ASP A 350 5.01 -15.68 28.01
N VAL A 351 5.63 -15.32 26.88
CA VAL A 351 6.47 -16.21 26.09
C VAL A 351 7.85 -15.58 25.92
N VAL A 352 8.89 -16.29 26.33
CA VAL A 352 10.26 -15.75 26.38
C VAL A 352 11.10 -16.40 25.28
N PHE A 353 11.64 -15.57 24.39
CA PHE A 353 12.64 -15.94 23.40
C PHE A 353 14.01 -15.44 23.87
N SER A 354 14.89 -16.34 24.29
CA SER A 354 16.27 -15.97 24.61
C SER A 354 17.03 -15.55 23.36
N GLU A 355 18.11 -14.78 23.49
CA GLU A 355 18.97 -14.41 22.37
C GLU A 355 19.55 -15.64 21.65
N GLU A 356 19.84 -16.71 22.40
CA GLU A 356 20.33 -17.98 21.85
C GLU A 356 19.26 -18.63 20.94
N ILE A 357 18.02 -18.69 21.40
CA ILE A 357 16.93 -19.25 20.61
C ILE A 357 16.63 -18.37 19.40
N MET A 358 16.65 -17.06 19.56
CA MET A 358 16.45 -16.15 18.42
C MET A 358 17.54 -16.33 17.37
N ARG A 359 18.80 -16.46 17.79
CA ARG A 359 19.93 -16.78 16.91
C ARG A 359 19.74 -18.12 16.22
N TYR A 360 19.27 -19.14 16.96
CA TYR A 360 18.96 -20.45 16.40
C TYR A 360 17.91 -20.37 15.29
N ILE A 361 16.80 -19.65 15.51
CA ILE A 361 15.76 -19.45 14.48
C ILE A 361 16.37 -18.76 13.25
N ILE A 362 17.20 -17.73 13.43
CA ILE A 362 17.82 -16.99 12.33
C ILE A 362 18.74 -17.90 11.52
N THR A 363 19.62 -18.66 12.17
CA THR A 363 20.63 -19.47 11.48
C THR A 363 20.04 -20.73 10.82
N GLN A 364 18.98 -21.32 11.38
CA GLN A 364 18.39 -22.55 10.86
C GLN A 364 17.26 -22.32 9.85
N HIS A 365 16.54 -21.20 9.95
CA HIS A 365 15.33 -20.97 9.16
C HIS A 365 15.37 -19.68 8.33
N CYS A 366 16.28 -18.75 8.59
CA CYS A 366 16.39 -17.45 7.92
C CYS A 366 17.79 -17.17 7.37
N GLU A 367 18.61 -18.19 7.12
CA GLU A 367 20.02 -18.02 6.72
C GLU A 367 20.17 -17.17 5.46
N HIS A 368 19.31 -17.39 4.47
CA HIS A 368 19.34 -16.68 3.18
C HIS A 368 18.52 -15.38 3.19
N ASP A 369 17.82 -15.07 4.27
CA ASP A 369 16.98 -13.89 4.35
C ASP A 369 17.82 -12.64 4.62
N LYS A 370 17.75 -11.69 3.71
CA LYS A 370 18.41 -10.40 3.90
C LYS A 370 17.70 -9.52 4.93
N GLY A 371 16.36 -9.57 5.01
CA GLY A 371 15.53 -8.84 5.97
C GLY A 371 15.10 -9.66 7.18
N VAL A 372 14.06 -9.19 7.88
CA VAL A 372 13.46 -9.84 9.06
C VAL A 372 12.02 -10.30 8.82
N ARG A 373 11.54 -10.32 7.55
CA ARG A 373 10.15 -10.69 7.21
C ARG A 373 9.84 -12.14 7.60
N ASN A 374 10.72 -13.09 7.24
CA ASN A 374 10.53 -14.49 7.57
C ASN A 374 10.77 -14.74 9.06
N LEU A 375 11.74 -14.08 9.69
CA LEU A 375 11.93 -14.13 11.14
C LEU A 375 10.62 -13.76 11.87
N LYS A 376 9.97 -12.67 11.46
CA LYS A 376 8.65 -12.28 12.01
C LYS A 376 7.62 -13.37 11.84
N ARG A 377 7.52 -13.99 10.64
CA ARG A 377 6.58 -15.08 10.35
C ARG A 377 6.85 -16.32 11.24
N TYR A 378 8.09 -16.68 11.47
CA TYR A 378 8.44 -17.80 12.35
C TYR A 378 8.05 -17.53 13.79
N ILE A 379 8.39 -16.36 14.33
CA ILE A 379 7.97 -15.95 15.67
C ILE A 379 6.45 -15.97 15.79
N GLU A 380 5.74 -15.39 14.84
CA GLU A 380 4.28 -15.37 14.79
C GLU A 380 3.70 -16.80 14.74
N THR A 381 4.26 -17.68 13.93
CA THR A 381 3.84 -19.09 13.82
C THR A 381 4.01 -19.82 15.16
N ILE A 382 5.13 -19.64 15.84
CA ILE A 382 5.39 -20.22 17.15
C ILE A 382 4.35 -19.72 18.16
N LEU A 383 4.15 -18.41 18.23
CA LEU A 383 3.19 -17.79 19.16
C LEU A 383 1.75 -18.26 18.89
N LEU A 384 1.31 -18.33 17.62
CA LEU A 384 -0.02 -18.81 17.25
C LEU A 384 -0.23 -20.29 17.64
N LYS A 385 0.78 -21.14 17.44
CA LYS A 385 0.70 -22.57 17.83
C LYS A 385 0.66 -22.73 19.35
N ILE A 386 1.41 -21.94 20.10
CA ILE A 386 1.34 -21.91 21.58
C ILE A 386 -0.04 -21.42 22.04
N ASN A 387 -0.55 -20.34 21.45
CA ASN A 387 -1.88 -19.81 21.79
C ASN A 387 -2.96 -20.85 21.52
N THR A 388 -2.91 -21.55 20.38
CA THR A 388 -3.82 -22.64 20.08
C THR A 388 -3.71 -23.76 21.10
N ALA A 389 -2.49 -24.19 21.44
CA ALA A 389 -2.26 -25.25 22.43
C ALA A 389 -2.82 -24.89 23.82
N ARG A 390 -2.75 -23.60 24.21
CA ARG A 390 -3.34 -23.08 25.46
C ARG A 390 -4.86 -23.33 25.55
N PHE A 391 -5.59 -23.17 24.43
CA PHE A 391 -7.05 -23.36 24.40
C PHE A 391 -7.47 -24.82 24.26
N ILE A 392 -6.74 -25.64 23.48
CA ILE A 392 -7.09 -27.05 23.27
C ILE A 392 -6.50 -27.99 24.36
N GLY A 393 -5.61 -27.50 25.20
CA GLY A 393 -5.06 -28.22 26.34
C GLY A 393 -4.41 -29.56 25.94
N GLN A 394 -4.81 -30.66 26.60
CA GLN A 394 -4.22 -31.99 26.37
C GLN A 394 -4.51 -32.58 24.97
N LYS A 395 -5.47 -32.04 24.21
CA LYS A 395 -5.75 -32.47 22.82
C LYS A 395 -4.72 -31.96 21.83
N GLN A 396 -3.83 -31.07 22.25
CA GLN A 396 -2.76 -30.54 21.39
C GLN A 396 -1.80 -31.64 20.94
N LYS A 397 -1.35 -31.55 19.70
CA LYS A 397 -0.49 -32.55 19.04
C LYS A 397 1.02 -32.36 19.31
N TYR A 398 1.44 -31.22 19.84
CA TYR A 398 2.83 -30.86 20.00
C TYR A 398 3.41 -31.48 21.26
N LYS A 399 4.37 -32.40 21.10
CA LYS A 399 4.99 -33.14 22.23
C LYS A 399 5.81 -32.21 23.14
N SER A 400 6.48 -31.22 22.55
CA SER A 400 7.33 -30.25 23.29
C SER A 400 6.51 -29.33 24.19
N LEU A 401 5.20 -29.13 23.92
CA LEU A 401 4.29 -28.33 24.73
C LEU A 401 3.51 -29.14 25.77
N LYS A 402 3.58 -30.48 25.76
CA LYS A 402 2.88 -31.31 26.75
C LYS A 402 3.42 -31.02 28.14
N ASN A 403 2.50 -30.71 29.08
CA ASN A 403 2.79 -30.37 30.48
C ASN A 403 3.67 -29.12 30.72
N LYS A 404 3.86 -28.27 29.70
CA LYS A 404 4.64 -27.04 29.77
C LYS A 404 3.85 -25.75 29.51
N LEU A 405 2.52 -25.81 29.52
CA LEU A 405 1.65 -24.66 29.26
C LEU A 405 1.38 -23.80 30.52
N THR A 406 2.42 -23.63 31.34
CA THR A 406 2.42 -22.68 32.46
C THR A 406 3.22 -21.44 32.05
N PHE A 407 2.61 -20.26 32.18
CA PHE A 407 3.28 -19.01 31.84
C PHE A 407 4.12 -18.49 33.01
N PRO A 408 5.31 -17.93 32.79
CA PRO A 408 5.95 -17.73 31.47
C PRO A 408 6.48 -19.02 30.83
N ILE A 409 6.37 -19.10 29.48
CA ILE A 409 6.94 -20.22 28.71
C ILE A 409 8.27 -19.76 28.10
N GLU A 410 9.33 -20.46 28.44
CA GLU A 410 10.64 -20.30 27.80
C GLU A 410 10.74 -21.20 26.57
N ILE A 411 10.97 -20.61 25.41
CA ILE A 411 11.13 -21.34 24.16
C ILE A 411 12.50 -22.02 24.13
N ASN A 412 12.51 -23.30 23.77
CA ASN A 412 13.73 -24.07 23.55
C ASN A 412 13.82 -24.56 22.08
N ARG A 413 14.97 -25.18 21.72
CA ARG A 413 15.23 -25.65 20.34
C ARG A 413 14.23 -26.71 19.90
N ASP A 414 13.88 -27.66 20.76
CA ASP A 414 12.92 -28.72 20.43
C ASP A 414 11.53 -28.14 20.12
N MET A 415 11.11 -27.09 20.84
CA MET A 415 9.88 -26.38 20.55
C MET A 415 9.95 -25.67 19.19
N VAL A 416 11.07 -25.02 18.87
CA VAL A 416 11.26 -24.37 17.57
C VAL A 416 11.16 -25.41 16.45
N ASP A 417 11.90 -26.53 16.56
CA ASP A 417 11.94 -27.58 15.53
C ASP A 417 10.58 -28.26 15.32
N GLU A 418 9.80 -28.41 16.39
CA GLU A 418 8.45 -29.01 16.28
C GLU A 418 7.38 -27.99 15.80
N LEU A 419 7.49 -26.73 16.25
CA LEU A 419 6.50 -25.71 15.92
C LEU A 419 6.74 -25.05 14.56
N VAL A 420 7.98 -25.05 14.06
CA VAL A 420 8.36 -24.56 12.75
C VAL A 420 8.50 -25.75 11.81
N ASP A 421 7.47 -26.03 10.98
CA ASP A 421 7.51 -27.14 10.02
C ASP A 421 8.70 -27.01 9.04
N LYS A 422 9.67 -27.91 9.11
CA LYS A 422 10.80 -27.96 8.16
C LYS A 422 10.37 -28.20 6.70
N ASN A 423 9.19 -28.79 6.49
CA ASN A 423 8.71 -29.18 5.16
C ASN A 423 7.98 -28.08 4.36
N LYS A 424 7.85 -26.85 4.90
CA LYS A 424 7.23 -25.76 4.14
C LYS A 424 8.18 -25.05 3.18
N ASN A 425 9.50 -25.13 3.44
CA ASN A 425 10.48 -24.46 2.58
C ASN A 425 10.53 -25.05 1.15
N GLU A 426 10.35 -26.38 1.00
CA GLU A 426 10.30 -27.01 -0.33
C GLU A 426 9.00 -26.68 -1.09
N LYS A 427 7.87 -26.49 -0.38
CA LYS A 427 6.61 -26.08 -1.02
C LYS A 427 6.60 -24.59 -1.39
N ASP A 428 7.22 -23.74 -0.59
CA ASP A 428 7.34 -22.30 -0.90
C ASP A 428 8.30 -22.06 -2.08
N GLU A 429 9.33 -22.87 -2.25
CA GLU A 429 10.17 -22.86 -3.47
C GLU A 429 9.41 -23.33 -4.70
N PHE A 430 8.57 -24.35 -4.57
CA PHE A 430 7.69 -24.80 -5.65
C PHE A 430 6.65 -23.76 -6.05
N PHE A 431 6.06 -23.05 -5.07
CA PHE A 431 5.13 -21.93 -5.35
C PHE A 431 5.84 -20.71 -5.93
N ARG A 432 7.08 -20.41 -5.54
CA ARG A 432 7.87 -19.33 -6.16
C ARG A 432 8.21 -19.61 -7.63
N THR A 433 8.43 -20.85 -8.01
CA THR A 433 8.70 -21.26 -9.41
C THR A 433 7.45 -21.27 -10.29
N LEU A 434 6.24 -21.28 -9.72
CA LEU A 434 4.98 -21.23 -10.48
C LEU A 434 4.51 -19.81 -10.80
N PHE A 435 5.14 -18.76 -10.21
CA PHE A 435 4.77 -17.36 -10.38
C PHE A 435 5.92 -16.50 -10.95
N ILE A 436 6.88 -17.11 -11.64
CA ILE A 436 7.88 -16.42 -12.48
C ILE A 436 7.46 -16.45 -13.94
#